data_4fa92d4ea950eabdd7c6bcabc8318239
#
_entry.id   4fa92d4ea950eabdd7c6bcabc8318239
#
_cell.length_a   1.000
_cell.length_b   1.000
_cell.length_c   1.000
_cell.angle_alpha   90.00
_cell.angle_beta   90.00
_cell.angle_gamma   90.00
#
_symmetry.space_group_name_H-M   'P 1'
#
loop_
_entity.id
_entity.type
_entity.pdbx_description
1 polymer ?
#
loop_
_entity_poly.entity_id
_entity_poly.type
_entity_poly.pdbx_seq_one_letter_code
_entity_poly.pdbx_strand_id
1 'polypeptide(L)'
;MFDKIEDAIIEIKQGKIVIVLDDEDRENEGDFVCSAQSASPDIINFMATHGRGLICTPLTEKRCSELSLDLMVGKNTDNHDTSFTVSVDLIGNGCTTGISASDRSKTIKALVNSKTNSKDLGRPGHIFPLKSKDGGVLRLSLIHI
;
A
#
# COMPACT_ATOMS: atom_id res chain seq x y z
N MET A 1 12.77 -21.39 9.12
CA MET A 1 11.98 -22.15 8.12
C MET A 1 10.84 -21.22 7.72
N PHE A 2 10.71 -20.91 6.43
CA PHE A 2 9.64 -20.04 5.93
C PHE A 2 8.43 -20.87 5.53
N ASP A 3 7.25 -20.27 5.64
CA ASP A 3 6.01 -20.89 5.16
C ASP A 3 5.96 -20.91 3.62
N LYS A 4 5.09 -21.76 3.06
CA LYS A 4 4.92 -21.83 1.62
C LYS A 4 4.12 -20.64 1.10
N ILE A 5 4.41 -20.19 -0.11
CA ILE A 5 3.72 -19.06 -0.73
C ILE A 5 2.21 -19.33 -0.90
N GLU A 6 1.83 -20.58 -1.14
CA GLU A 6 0.43 -20.99 -1.26
C GLU A 6 -0.35 -20.76 0.04
N ASP A 7 0.28 -21.04 1.19
CA ASP A 7 -0.32 -20.81 2.51
C ASP A 7 -0.46 -19.31 2.77
N ALA A 8 0.55 -18.50 2.45
CA ALA A 8 0.47 -17.05 2.55
C ALA A 8 -0.67 -16.46 1.69
N ILE A 9 -0.86 -16.95 0.46
CA ILE A 9 -1.97 -16.55 -0.43
C ILE A 9 -3.32 -16.89 0.21
N ILE A 10 -3.45 -18.04 0.84
CA ILE A 10 -4.69 -18.44 1.53
C ILE A 10 -4.98 -17.50 2.70
N GLU A 11 -3.99 -17.17 3.51
CA GLU A 11 -4.12 -16.27 4.65
C GLU A 11 -4.53 -14.84 4.20
N ILE A 12 -3.92 -14.31 3.14
CA ILE A 12 -4.30 -13.01 2.56
C ILE A 12 -5.75 -13.03 2.04
N LYS A 13 -6.18 -14.12 1.38
CA LYS A 13 -7.57 -14.27 0.91
C LYS A 13 -8.58 -14.32 2.07
N GLN A 14 -8.16 -14.81 3.23
CA GLN A 14 -8.97 -14.80 4.46
C GLN A 14 -8.95 -13.43 5.17
N GLY A 15 -8.24 -12.42 4.62
CA GLY A 15 -8.13 -11.07 5.17
C GLY A 15 -7.14 -10.95 6.33
N LYS A 16 -6.24 -11.92 6.48
CA LYS A 16 -5.20 -11.89 7.51
C LYS A 16 -3.96 -11.12 7.05
N ILE A 17 -3.11 -10.80 8.02
CA ILE A 17 -1.79 -10.22 7.80
C ILE A 17 -0.79 -11.36 7.67
N VAL A 18 0.11 -11.25 6.68
CA VAL A 18 1.31 -12.07 6.57
C VAL A 18 2.55 -11.19 6.72
N ILE A 19 3.67 -11.78 7.08
CA ILE A 19 4.98 -11.11 7.09
C ILE A 19 5.73 -11.59 5.86
N VAL A 20 6.14 -10.66 5.02
CA VAL A 20 7.00 -10.91 3.87
C VAL A 20 8.38 -10.40 4.21
N LEU A 21 9.37 -11.26 4.11
CA LEU A 21 10.78 -10.92 4.34
C LEU A 21 11.46 -10.69 2.99
N ASP A 22 12.26 -9.67 2.95
CA ASP A 22 13.14 -9.36 1.85
C ASP A 22 14.43 -10.18 1.91
N ASP A 23 15.19 -10.19 0.81
CA ASP A 23 16.48 -10.85 0.72
C ASP A 23 17.50 -10.15 1.63
N GLU A 24 18.39 -10.95 2.27
CA GLU A 24 19.45 -10.45 3.15
C GLU A 24 20.41 -9.51 2.42
N ASP A 25 20.59 -9.73 1.11
CA ASP A 25 21.46 -8.91 0.26
C ASP A 25 20.79 -7.62 -0.27
N ARG A 26 19.49 -7.39 0.05
CA ARG A 26 18.74 -6.20 -0.36
C ARG A 26 18.53 -5.23 0.81
N GLU A 27 17.36 -5.18 1.42
CA GLU A 27 17.04 -4.32 2.57
C GLU A 27 17.11 -5.10 3.89
N ASN A 28 16.95 -6.42 3.81
CA ASN A 28 16.87 -7.32 4.97
C ASN A 28 15.82 -6.87 5.99
N GLU A 29 14.66 -6.47 5.49
CA GLU A 29 13.53 -5.98 6.28
C GLU A 29 12.32 -6.90 6.11
N GLY A 30 11.37 -6.75 7.02
CA GLY A 30 10.12 -7.49 7.01
C GLY A 30 8.92 -6.56 6.93
N ASP A 31 8.01 -6.81 5.98
CA ASP A 31 6.80 -6.05 5.79
C ASP A 31 5.56 -6.79 6.26
N PHE A 32 4.64 -6.09 6.92
CA PHE A 32 3.28 -6.56 7.10
C PHE A 32 2.47 -6.35 5.81
N VAL A 33 1.93 -7.44 5.27
CA VAL A 33 1.15 -7.41 4.03
C VAL A 33 -0.25 -7.96 4.27
N CYS A 34 -1.27 -7.26 3.77
CA CYS A 34 -2.65 -7.73 3.75
C CYS A 34 -3.37 -7.27 2.49
N SER A 35 -4.53 -7.87 2.21
CA SER A 35 -5.40 -7.38 1.14
C SER A 35 -5.94 -5.99 1.47
N ALA A 36 -5.83 -5.03 0.54
CA ALA A 36 -6.40 -3.69 0.68
C ALA A 36 -7.93 -3.72 0.88
N GLN A 37 -8.63 -4.69 0.29
CA GLN A 37 -10.07 -4.87 0.50
C GLN A 37 -10.42 -5.26 1.93
N SER A 38 -9.52 -5.98 2.60
CA SER A 38 -9.68 -6.45 3.97
C SER A 38 -9.10 -5.50 5.02
N ALA A 39 -8.44 -4.41 4.62
CA ALA A 39 -7.79 -3.44 5.51
C ALA A 39 -8.82 -2.77 6.45
N SER A 40 -9.10 -3.41 7.58
CA SER A 40 -9.97 -2.88 8.64
C SER A 40 -9.23 -1.84 9.49
N PRO A 41 -9.93 -0.99 10.27
CA PRO A 41 -9.28 -0.12 11.24
C PRO A 41 -8.36 -0.86 12.21
N ASP A 42 -8.74 -2.08 12.64
CA ASP A 42 -7.93 -2.90 13.56
C ASP A 42 -6.63 -3.37 12.90
N ILE A 43 -6.70 -3.81 11.63
CA ILE A 43 -5.51 -4.16 10.84
C ILE A 43 -4.58 -2.97 10.70
N ILE A 44 -5.11 -1.79 10.34
CA ILE A 44 -4.32 -0.57 10.20
C ILE A 44 -3.70 -0.15 11.52
N ASN A 45 -4.45 -0.24 12.61
CA ASN A 45 -3.93 0.04 13.94
C ASN A 45 -2.82 -0.94 14.35
N PHE A 46 -2.99 -2.21 14.06
CA PHE A 46 -1.97 -3.24 14.29
C PHE A 46 -0.68 -2.92 13.51
N MET A 47 -0.79 -2.65 12.20
CA MET A 47 0.35 -2.31 11.36
C MET A 47 1.08 -1.06 11.86
N ALA A 48 0.35 0.01 12.21
CA ALA A 48 0.93 1.24 12.72
C ALA A 48 1.64 1.05 14.07
N THR A 49 1.06 0.23 14.96
CA THR A 49 1.60 -0.02 16.31
C THR A 49 2.85 -0.89 16.29
N HIS A 50 2.83 -1.94 15.49
CA HIS A 50 3.87 -2.97 15.50
C HIS A 50 4.88 -2.82 14.36
N GLY A 51 4.45 -2.43 13.16
CA GLY A 51 5.32 -2.18 12.01
C GLY A 51 6.09 -0.87 12.11
N ARG A 52 5.46 0.19 12.65
CA ARG A 52 6.07 1.51 12.88
C ARG A 52 6.62 2.21 11.63
N GLY A 53 6.33 1.67 10.44
CA GLY A 53 6.71 2.21 9.15
C GLY A 53 5.58 2.96 8.45
N LEU A 54 5.81 3.31 7.20
CA LEU A 54 4.79 3.89 6.33
C LEU A 54 3.75 2.83 5.98
N ILE A 55 2.48 3.27 5.82
CA ILE A 55 1.43 2.41 5.28
C ILE A 55 1.31 2.72 3.79
N CYS A 56 1.76 1.79 2.98
CA CYS A 56 1.79 1.88 1.54
C CYS A 56 0.67 1.07 0.89
N THR A 57 0.24 1.49 -0.30
CA THR A 57 -0.76 0.76 -1.09
C THR A 57 -0.27 0.61 -2.52
N PRO A 58 0.31 -0.54 -2.89
CA PRO A 58 0.72 -0.80 -4.26
C PRO A 58 -0.49 -0.83 -5.20
N LEU A 59 -0.41 -0.06 -6.30
CA LEU A 59 -1.45 0.06 -7.31
C LEU A 59 -0.85 -0.15 -8.70
N THR A 60 -1.64 -0.68 -9.62
CA THR A 60 -1.24 -0.78 -11.03
C THR A 60 -1.04 0.63 -11.62
N GLU A 61 -0.18 0.74 -12.63
CA GLU A 61 0.02 2.00 -13.36
C GLU A 61 -1.29 2.55 -13.91
N LYS A 62 -2.15 1.67 -14.45
CA LYS A 62 -3.49 2.04 -14.90
C LYS A 62 -4.30 2.68 -13.78
N ARG A 63 -4.31 2.08 -12.58
CA ARG A 63 -5.07 2.61 -11.45
C ARG A 63 -4.50 3.94 -10.94
N CYS A 64 -3.20 4.08 -10.90
CA CYS A 64 -2.56 5.37 -10.60
C CYS A 64 -3.00 6.46 -11.58
N SER A 65 -3.04 6.16 -12.88
CA SER A 65 -3.49 7.10 -13.92
C SER A 65 -4.97 7.47 -13.76
N GLU A 66 -5.86 6.50 -13.51
CA GLU A 66 -7.29 6.74 -13.26
C GLU A 66 -7.53 7.67 -12.06
N LEU A 67 -6.70 7.54 -11.02
CA LEU A 67 -6.77 8.36 -9.81
C LEU A 67 -5.92 9.63 -9.88
N SER A 68 -5.23 9.92 -11.00
CA SER A 68 -4.31 11.05 -11.16
C SER A 68 -3.26 11.09 -10.03
N LEU A 69 -2.62 9.95 -9.77
CA LEU A 69 -1.55 9.81 -8.79
C LEU A 69 -0.20 9.95 -9.49
N ASP A 70 0.32 11.16 -9.51
CA ASP A 70 1.63 11.46 -10.06
C ASP A 70 2.74 10.95 -9.12
N LEU A 71 3.93 10.71 -9.68
CA LEU A 71 5.11 10.38 -8.87
C LEU A 71 5.41 11.53 -7.90
N MET A 72 5.82 11.18 -6.69
CA MET A 72 6.14 12.15 -5.64
C MET A 72 7.29 13.07 -6.03
N VAL A 73 8.23 12.58 -6.84
CA VAL A 73 9.39 13.34 -7.32
C VAL A 73 9.57 13.15 -8.84
N GLY A 74 10.00 14.21 -9.51
CA GLY A 74 10.28 14.16 -10.96
C GLY A 74 11.56 13.38 -11.31
N LYS A 75 12.51 13.30 -10.38
CA LYS A 75 13.74 12.51 -10.48
C LYS A 75 13.90 11.68 -9.21
N ASN A 76 13.78 10.37 -9.35
CA ASN A 76 14.06 9.46 -8.24
C ASN A 76 15.57 9.35 -8.03
N THR A 77 16.01 9.49 -6.77
CA THR A 77 17.40 9.34 -6.34
C THR A 77 17.54 8.26 -5.28
N ASP A 78 16.46 7.51 -5.02
CA ASP A 78 16.47 6.37 -4.12
C ASP A 78 17.26 5.20 -4.72
N ASN A 79 18.05 4.53 -3.90
CA ASN A 79 18.88 3.40 -4.32
C ASN A 79 18.07 2.21 -4.85
N HIS A 80 16.84 2.07 -4.39
CA HIS A 80 15.92 0.98 -4.75
C HIS A 80 14.89 1.37 -5.81
N ASP A 81 14.92 2.62 -6.29
CA ASP A 81 14.02 3.18 -7.31
C ASP A 81 12.54 3.01 -6.96
N THR A 82 12.21 3.15 -5.66
CA THR A 82 10.84 3.02 -5.16
C THR A 82 9.93 4.08 -5.76
N SER A 83 8.90 3.65 -6.49
CA SER A 83 8.01 4.53 -7.23
C SER A 83 6.88 5.07 -6.35
N PHE A 84 7.20 5.87 -5.34
CA PHE A 84 6.21 6.58 -4.53
C PHE A 84 5.42 7.57 -5.39
N THR A 85 4.09 7.55 -5.23
CA THR A 85 3.24 8.62 -5.74
C THR A 85 3.01 9.66 -4.64
N VAL A 86 2.35 10.77 -4.99
CA VAL A 86 1.85 11.71 -3.98
C VAL A 86 0.97 10.97 -2.96
N SER A 87 1.14 11.29 -1.68
CA SER A 87 0.31 10.72 -0.61
C SER A 87 -1.11 11.26 -0.67
N VAL A 88 -2.08 10.47 -0.20
CA VAL A 88 -3.50 10.81 -0.31
C VAL A 88 -4.30 10.45 0.93
N ASP A 89 -5.45 11.12 1.07
CA ASP A 89 -6.53 10.78 1.99
C ASP A 89 -7.88 10.82 1.28
N LEU A 90 -8.82 9.98 1.68
CA LEU A 90 -10.19 10.03 1.20
C LEU A 90 -10.91 11.27 1.75
N ILE A 91 -11.54 12.04 0.86
CA ILE A 91 -12.35 13.20 1.22
C ILE A 91 -13.79 12.76 1.52
N GLY A 92 -14.36 13.27 2.60
CA GLY A 92 -15.73 12.94 2.99
C GLY A 92 -15.88 11.51 3.52
N ASN A 93 -17.02 10.89 3.32
CA ASN A 93 -17.34 9.53 3.77
C ASN A 93 -17.07 9.28 5.27
N GLY A 94 -17.23 10.33 6.09
CA GLY A 94 -16.95 10.29 7.52
C GLY A 94 -15.46 10.19 7.85
N CYS A 95 -14.56 10.58 6.94
CA CYS A 95 -13.17 10.84 7.22
C CYS A 95 -13.02 12.24 7.83
N THR A 96 -12.06 12.39 8.74
CA THR A 96 -11.74 13.64 9.43
C THR A 96 -10.41 14.19 8.93
N THR A 97 -9.33 13.98 9.68
CA THR A 97 -7.98 14.46 9.34
C THR A 97 -7.18 13.50 8.46
N GLY A 98 -7.68 12.28 8.21
CA GLY A 98 -7.01 11.25 7.41
C GLY A 98 -6.07 10.34 8.22
N ILE A 99 -5.57 10.79 9.37
CA ILE A 99 -4.52 10.06 10.13
C ILE A 99 -5.05 8.88 10.96
N SER A 100 -6.32 8.89 11.36
CA SER A 100 -6.86 7.81 12.20
C SER A 100 -6.80 6.46 11.49
N ALA A 101 -6.72 5.36 12.24
CA ALA A 101 -6.76 4.02 11.65
C ALA A 101 -8.04 3.81 10.82
N SER A 102 -9.17 4.40 11.26
CA SER A 102 -10.43 4.38 10.52
C SER A 102 -10.34 5.13 9.19
N ASP A 103 -9.79 6.35 9.19
CA ASP A 103 -9.68 7.15 7.98
C ASP A 103 -8.71 6.51 6.97
N ARG A 104 -7.56 6.02 7.45
CA ARG A 104 -6.59 5.31 6.62
C ARG A 104 -7.18 4.03 6.02
N SER A 105 -7.94 3.24 6.80
CA SER A 105 -8.67 2.07 6.31
C SER A 105 -9.63 2.44 5.17
N LYS A 106 -10.41 3.51 5.33
CA LYS A 106 -11.34 4.00 4.29
C LYS A 106 -10.60 4.46 3.05
N THR A 107 -9.48 5.17 3.21
CA THR A 107 -8.62 5.62 2.10
C THR A 107 -8.07 4.44 1.31
N ILE A 108 -7.51 3.42 1.97
CA ILE A 108 -6.98 2.22 1.32
C ILE A 108 -8.07 1.49 0.53
N LYS A 109 -9.24 1.29 1.13
CA LYS A 109 -10.37 0.65 0.45
C LYS A 109 -10.87 1.47 -0.75
N ALA A 110 -10.87 2.80 -0.64
CA ALA A 110 -11.23 3.68 -1.74
C ALA A 110 -10.23 3.58 -2.90
N LEU A 111 -8.93 3.50 -2.64
CA LEU A 111 -7.90 3.36 -3.67
C LEU A 111 -8.11 2.14 -4.58
N VAL A 112 -8.61 1.02 -4.04
CA VAL A 112 -8.87 -0.21 -4.80
C VAL A 112 -10.31 -0.36 -5.28
N ASN A 113 -11.20 0.57 -4.93
CA ASN A 113 -12.59 0.58 -5.39
C ASN A 113 -12.69 1.25 -6.76
N SER A 114 -13.17 0.53 -7.77
CA SER A 114 -13.32 1.04 -9.15
C SER A 114 -14.25 2.26 -9.29
N LYS A 115 -15.13 2.51 -8.31
CA LYS A 115 -16.03 3.67 -8.31
C LYS A 115 -15.37 4.97 -7.82
N THR A 116 -14.22 4.86 -7.13
CA THR A 116 -13.46 6.01 -6.64
C THR A 116 -12.73 6.68 -7.80
N ASN A 117 -12.79 7.99 -7.86
CA ASN A 117 -12.11 8.83 -8.85
C ASN A 117 -11.17 9.84 -8.17
N SER A 118 -10.40 10.58 -8.97
CA SER A 118 -9.36 11.48 -8.44
C SER A 118 -9.89 12.62 -7.55
N LYS A 119 -11.16 13.03 -7.73
CA LYS A 119 -11.78 14.11 -6.94
C LYS A 119 -12.15 13.67 -5.53
N ASP A 120 -12.23 12.37 -5.30
CA ASP A 120 -12.54 11.81 -3.98
C ASP A 120 -11.32 11.79 -3.06
N LEU A 121 -10.13 12.15 -3.58
CA LEU A 121 -8.86 12.07 -2.87
C LEU A 121 -8.25 13.45 -2.65
N GLY A 122 -7.97 13.76 -1.38
CA GLY A 122 -7.14 14.91 -0.96
C GLY A 122 -5.65 14.60 -1.13
N ARG A 123 -4.87 15.62 -1.44
CA ARG A 123 -3.41 15.56 -1.62
C ARG A 123 -2.77 16.79 -0.95
N PRO A 124 -1.70 16.62 -0.16
CA PRO A 124 -1.14 15.37 0.34
C PRO A 124 -2.03 14.70 1.38
N GLY A 125 -1.70 13.46 1.78
CA GLY A 125 -2.42 12.70 2.79
C GLY A 125 -1.51 11.76 3.58
N HIS A 126 -2.10 10.75 4.22
CA HIS A 126 -1.43 9.85 5.16
C HIS A 126 -1.28 8.42 4.63
N ILE A 127 -1.80 8.11 3.43
CA ILE A 127 -1.57 6.85 2.73
C ILE A 127 -0.64 7.10 1.55
N PHE A 128 0.32 6.21 1.36
CA PHE A 128 1.37 6.31 0.37
C PHE A 128 1.17 5.27 -0.75
N PRO A 129 0.49 5.63 -1.86
CA PRO A 129 0.38 4.71 -2.97
C PRO A 129 1.74 4.51 -3.65
N LEU A 130 1.99 3.26 -4.07
CA LEU A 130 3.17 2.89 -4.85
C LEU A 130 2.73 2.49 -6.26
N LYS A 131 3.36 3.05 -7.27
CA LYS A 131 3.10 2.69 -8.65
C LYS A 131 3.85 1.41 -9.00
N SER A 132 3.12 0.31 -9.22
CA SER A 132 3.71 -0.96 -9.65
C SER A 132 4.06 -0.93 -11.13
N LYS A 133 5.17 -1.58 -11.50
CA LYS A 133 5.53 -1.81 -12.90
C LYS A 133 4.60 -2.88 -13.51
N ASP A 134 4.37 -2.82 -14.83
CA ASP A 134 3.62 -3.85 -15.55
C ASP A 134 4.30 -5.22 -15.39
N GLY A 135 3.48 -6.24 -15.07
CA GLY A 135 3.97 -7.58 -14.74
C GLY A 135 3.99 -7.85 -13.22
N GLY A 136 3.52 -6.89 -12.42
CA GLY A 136 3.31 -7.04 -10.98
C GLY A 136 4.60 -7.28 -10.21
N VAL A 137 4.48 -8.08 -9.15
CA VAL A 137 5.52 -8.38 -8.17
C VAL A 137 6.84 -8.85 -8.79
N LEU A 138 6.81 -9.62 -9.87
CA LEU A 138 8.00 -10.12 -10.56
C LEU A 138 8.86 -9.01 -11.21
N ARG A 139 8.36 -7.78 -11.31
CA ARG A 139 9.06 -6.61 -11.87
C ARG A 139 9.23 -5.47 -10.89
N LEU A 140 8.63 -5.57 -9.71
CA LEU A 140 8.88 -4.64 -8.61
C LEU A 140 10.15 -5.08 -7.91
N SER A 141 11.17 -4.21 -7.94
CA SER A 141 12.32 -4.41 -7.06
C SER A 141 11.98 -4.27 -5.58
N LEU A 142 10.76 -3.85 -5.27
CA LEU A 142 10.25 -3.66 -3.91
C LEU A 142 9.73 -4.92 -3.25
N ILE A 143 9.42 -5.93 -4.03
CA ILE A 143 8.95 -7.20 -3.51
C ILE A 143 9.72 -8.26 -4.29
N HIS A 144 10.92 -8.51 -3.88
CA HIS A 144 11.58 -9.75 -4.19
C HIS A 144 10.95 -10.81 -3.30
N ILE A 145 9.85 -11.33 -3.77
CA ILE A 145 9.30 -12.56 -3.21
C ILE A 145 9.89 -13.71 -3.99
#